data_4885ed0058608a459d4d682527cc9923
#
_entry.id   4885ed0058608a459d4d682527cc9923
#
_cell.length_a   1.000
_cell.length_b   1.000
_cell.length_c   1.000
_cell.angle_alpha   90.00
_cell.angle_beta   90.00
_cell.angle_gamma   90.00
#
_symmetry.space_group_name_H-M   'P 1'
#
loop_
_entity.id
_entity.type
_entity.pdbx_description
1 polymer ?
#
loop_
_entity_poly.entity_id
_entity_poly.type
_entity_poly.pdbx_seq_one_letter_code
_entity_poly.pdbx_strand_id
1 'polypeptide(L)'
;MTYFDSIIGQDSIKAHLSELVSRNALPHSLLFYGESGLGKLDMAIGLASLLLGRQVFSQPKGESYLAEVKEARLVNGDTEKRIETEGLPIYMDKGDAFWIRPMKTTLKVEQWYSLLQDHLSVAGNGNRVVIVEDFHTANAVMANAMLKTIEEPPEQVYFIIITNKINTVLPTIISRCMGVGFNSVDVDTIRTALVARGITGDIEQALLAGHGNPQLVEKLATQGRIEMLELAVKVMDILAFETXXXXX
;
A
#
# COMPACT_ATOMS: atom_id res chain seq x y z
N MET A 1 -13.17 -18.39 -1.54
CA MET A 1 -12.08 -17.58 -1.01
C MET A 1 -11.82 -16.40 -1.91
N THR A 2 -11.70 -15.22 -1.36
CA THR A 2 -11.44 -14.04 -2.16
C THR A 2 -10.04 -13.51 -1.90
N TYR A 3 -9.57 -12.73 -2.84
CA TYR A 3 -8.26 -12.10 -2.69
C TYR A 3 -8.27 -10.92 -1.70
N PHE A 4 -9.44 -10.63 -1.13
CA PHE A 4 -9.59 -9.56 -0.14
C PHE A 4 -9.67 -10.06 1.29
N ASP A 5 -9.56 -11.36 1.53
CA ASP A 5 -9.85 -11.94 2.84
C ASP A 5 -8.92 -11.44 3.95
N SER A 6 -7.71 -11.04 3.61
CA SER A 6 -6.75 -10.57 4.61
C SER A 6 -6.99 -9.13 5.05
N ILE A 7 -7.84 -8.39 4.34
CA ILE A 7 -8.07 -6.98 4.63
C ILE A 7 -9.12 -6.84 5.72
N ILE A 8 -8.78 -6.12 6.78
CA ILE A 8 -9.71 -5.88 7.88
C ILE A 8 -10.68 -4.78 7.48
N GLY A 9 -11.96 -5.12 7.48
CA GLY A 9 -13.00 -4.14 7.16
C GLY A 9 -13.05 -3.77 5.70
N GLN A 10 -13.52 -2.56 5.42
CA GLN A 10 -13.70 -2.03 4.06
C GLN A 10 -14.63 -2.91 3.24
N ASP A 11 -15.69 -3.43 3.89
CA ASP A 11 -16.58 -4.41 3.25
C ASP A 11 -17.31 -3.83 2.05
N SER A 12 -17.71 -2.56 2.12
CA SER A 12 -18.38 -1.90 0.99
C SER A 12 -17.47 -1.83 -0.22
N ILE A 13 -16.20 -1.51 -0.01
CA ILE A 13 -15.25 -1.42 -1.11
C ILE A 13 -15.02 -2.81 -1.71
N LYS A 14 -14.85 -3.82 -0.86
CA LYS A 14 -14.65 -5.20 -1.34
C LYS A 14 -15.80 -5.62 -2.24
N ALA A 15 -17.03 -5.39 -1.77
CA ALA A 15 -18.23 -5.79 -2.53
C ALA A 15 -18.34 -5.01 -3.82
N HIS A 16 -18.10 -3.71 -3.77
CA HIS A 16 -18.22 -2.84 -4.95
C HIS A 16 -17.20 -3.22 -6.02
N LEU A 17 -15.96 -3.41 -5.63
CA LEU A 17 -14.91 -3.78 -6.59
C LEU A 17 -15.16 -5.16 -7.18
N SER A 18 -15.57 -6.11 -6.35
CA SER A 18 -15.90 -7.46 -6.84
C SER A 18 -17.02 -7.43 -7.86
N GLU A 19 -18.05 -6.64 -7.59
CA GLU A 19 -19.17 -6.53 -8.51
C GLU A 19 -18.75 -5.89 -9.84
N LEU A 20 -17.96 -4.82 -9.77
CA LEU A 20 -17.51 -4.15 -10.99
C LEU A 20 -16.67 -5.09 -11.86
N VAL A 21 -15.81 -5.89 -11.23
CA VAL A 21 -15.00 -6.85 -11.98
C VAL A 21 -15.89 -7.94 -12.59
N SER A 22 -16.85 -8.46 -11.82
CA SER A 22 -17.72 -9.53 -12.33
C SER A 22 -18.58 -9.05 -13.50
N ARG A 23 -18.92 -7.77 -13.55
CA ARG A 23 -19.70 -7.20 -14.64
C ARG A 23 -18.86 -6.64 -15.76
N ASN A 24 -17.54 -6.80 -15.67
CA ASN A 24 -16.61 -6.22 -16.64
C ASN A 24 -16.82 -4.71 -16.78
N ALA A 25 -17.04 -4.05 -15.66
CA ALA A 25 -17.39 -2.63 -15.63
C ALA A 25 -16.40 -1.79 -14.82
N LEU A 26 -15.26 -2.37 -14.46
CA LEU A 26 -14.25 -1.63 -13.69
C LEU A 26 -13.61 -0.56 -14.58
N PRO A 27 -13.55 0.70 -14.12
CA PRO A 27 -12.85 1.74 -14.90
C PRO A 27 -11.36 1.44 -15.00
N HIS A 28 -10.74 2.00 -16.02
CA HIS A 28 -9.31 1.79 -16.24
C HIS A 28 -8.42 2.42 -15.19
N SER A 29 -8.88 3.47 -14.52
CA SER A 29 -8.06 4.17 -13.55
C SER A 29 -8.82 4.37 -12.26
N LEU A 30 -8.20 3.95 -11.15
CA LEU A 30 -8.79 4.07 -9.83
C LEU A 30 -7.82 4.84 -8.95
N LEU A 31 -8.38 5.65 -8.04
CA LEU A 31 -7.60 6.39 -7.06
C LEU A 31 -8.05 5.97 -5.67
N PHE A 32 -7.20 5.21 -4.99
CA PHE A 32 -7.45 4.77 -3.61
C PHE A 32 -6.88 5.81 -2.67
N TYR A 33 -7.72 6.39 -1.82
CA TYR A 33 -7.25 7.44 -0.93
C TYR A 33 -7.78 7.22 0.49
N GLY A 34 -7.10 7.84 1.44
CA GLY A 34 -7.43 7.72 2.84
C GLY A 34 -6.18 7.59 3.67
N GLU A 35 -6.36 7.61 4.98
CA GLU A 35 -5.27 7.51 5.93
C GLU A 35 -4.44 6.26 5.70
N SER A 36 -3.14 6.35 5.99
CA SER A 36 -2.26 5.19 5.95
C SER A 36 -2.74 4.13 6.94
N GLY A 37 -2.64 2.87 6.57
CA GLY A 37 -3.00 1.77 7.47
C GLY A 37 -4.42 1.26 7.34
N LEU A 38 -5.20 1.78 6.41
CA LEU A 38 -6.59 1.36 6.23
C LEU A 38 -6.77 0.24 5.20
N GLY A 39 -5.68 -0.24 4.60
CA GLY A 39 -5.75 -1.39 3.70
C GLY A 39 -5.70 -1.04 2.22
N LYS A 40 -5.29 0.16 1.85
CA LYS A 40 -5.30 0.56 0.44
C LYS A 40 -4.39 -0.29 -0.44
N LEU A 41 -3.17 -0.55 0.01
CA LEU A 41 -2.24 -1.34 -0.78
C LEU A 41 -2.70 -2.79 -0.87
N ASP A 42 -3.14 -3.36 0.25
CA ASP A 42 -3.65 -4.73 0.23
C ASP A 42 -4.87 -4.85 -0.68
N MET A 43 -5.73 -3.82 -0.71
CA MET A 43 -6.88 -3.82 -1.60
C MET A 43 -6.43 -3.75 -3.06
N ALA A 44 -5.40 -2.96 -3.36
CA ALA A 44 -4.89 -2.86 -4.72
C ALA A 44 -4.31 -4.20 -5.17
N ILE A 45 -3.55 -4.86 -4.30
CA ILE A 45 -3.00 -6.18 -4.61
C ILE A 45 -4.13 -7.20 -4.80
N GLY A 46 -5.14 -7.16 -3.95
CA GLY A 46 -6.29 -8.04 -4.09
C GLY A 46 -7.05 -7.80 -5.38
N LEU A 47 -7.24 -6.55 -5.76
CA LEU A 47 -7.93 -6.22 -7.00
C LEU A 47 -7.11 -6.66 -8.21
N ALA A 48 -5.81 -6.45 -8.19
CA ALA A 48 -4.95 -6.94 -9.26
C ALA A 48 -5.05 -8.45 -9.38
N SER A 49 -5.04 -9.15 -8.24
CA SER A 49 -5.16 -10.60 -8.23
C SER A 49 -6.50 -11.05 -8.80
N LEU A 50 -7.57 -10.35 -8.43
CA LEU A 50 -8.90 -10.66 -8.95
C LEU A 50 -8.96 -10.48 -10.46
N LEU A 51 -8.39 -9.38 -10.96
CA LEU A 51 -8.39 -9.10 -12.40
C LEU A 51 -7.58 -10.12 -13.20
N LEU A 52 -6.52 -10.65 -12.60
CA LEU A 52 -5.65 -11.61 -13.27
C LEU A 52 -6.01 -13.06 -12.97
N GLY A 53 -6.92 -13.30 -12.02
CA GLY A 53 -7.34 -14.64 -11.68
C GLY A 53 -6.30 -15.46 -10.94
N ARG A 54 -5.33 -14.81 -10.30
CA ARG A 54 -4.31 -15.48 -9.51
C ARG A 54 -3.71 -14.50 -8.52
N GLN A 55 -3.19 -15.01 -7.41
CA GLN A 55 -2.53 -14.17 -6.44
C GLN A 55 -1.26 -13.58 -7.05
N VAL A 56 -1.16 -12.25 -7.07
CA VAL A 56 0.05 -11.55 -7.47
C VAL A 56 0.57 -10.84 -6.23
N PHE A 57 1.84 -10.70 -6.05
CA PHE A 57 2.47 -10.09 -4.89
C PHE A 57 1.93 -10.69 -3.58
N SER A 58 2.80 -10.97 -2.67
CA SER A 58 2.41 -11.28 -1.31
C SER A 58 2.22 -9.96 -0.57
N GLN A 59 1.48 -10.01 0.53
CA GLN A 59 1.27 -8.81 1.31
C GLN A 59 2.61 -8.30 1.83
N PRO A 60 2.91 -7.03 1.61
CA PRO A 60 4.21 -6.48 1.97
C PRO A 60 4.29 -6.20 3.47
N LYS A 61 4.73 -7.18 4.20
CA LYS A 61 4.99 -7.03 5.63
C LYS A 61 6.43 -7.43 5.89
N GLY A 62 7.26 -6.46 6.19
CA GLY A 62 8.64 -6.75 6.59
C GLY A 62 9.36 -7.68 5.62
N GLU A 63 9.55 -8.92 6.04
CA GLU A 63 10.29 -9.89 5.24
C GLU A 63 9.67 -10.18 3.88
N SER A 64 8.35 -10.11 3.80
CA SER A 64 7.67 -10.36 2.53
C SER A 64 8.08 -9.35 1.48
N TYR A 65 8.20 -8.08 1.88
CA TYR A 65 8.62 -7.06 0.94
C TYR A 65 10.05 -7.31 0.47
N LEU A 66 10.93 -7.71 1.39
CA LEU A 66 12.31 -8.02 1.02
C LEU A 66 12.38 -9.20 0.05
N ALA A 67 11.51 -10.19 0.25
CA ALA A 67 11.44 -11.31 -0.67
C ALA A 67 10.98 -10.86 -2.07
N GLU A 68 9.98 -9.97 -2.12
CA GLU A 68 9.51 -9.44 -3.39
C GLU A 68 10.62 -8.68 -4.13
N VAL A 69 11.40 -7.89 -3.38
CA VAL A 69 12.51 -7.16 -3.96
C VAL A 69 13.55 -8.13 -4.52
N LYS A 70 13.88 -9.17 -3.76
CA LYS A 70 14.87 -10.16 -4.21
C LYS A 70 14.39 -10.90 -5.45
N GLU A 71 13.09 -11.22 -5.50
CA GLU A 71 12.53 -11.91 -6.65
C GLU A 71 12.57 -11.02 -7.89
N ALA A 72 12.28 -9.74 -7.73
CA ALA A 72 12.38 -8.79 -8.83
C ALA A 72 13.80 -8.72 -9.39
N ARG A 73 14.79 -8.81 -8.51
CA ARG A 73 16.20 -8.86 -8.93
C ARG A 73 16.45 -10.02 -9.87
N LEU A 74 15.95 -11.19 -9.47
CA LEU A 74 16.23 -12.40 -10.25
C LEU A 74 15.57 -12.39 -11.60
N VAL A 75 14.42 -11.72 -11.70
CA VAL A 75 13.66 -11.70 -12.96
C VAL A 75 14.23 -10.66 -13.94
N ASN A 76 14.67 -9.51 -13.46
CA ASN A 76 15.11 -8.40 -14.29
C ASN A 76 16.58 -8.11 -14.07
N GLY A 77 17.44 -8.61 -14.94
CA GLY A 77 18.88 -8.45 -14.79
C GLY A 77 19.34 -7.01 -14.66
N ASP A 78 18.77 -6.11 -15.45
CA ASP A 78 19.15 -4.70 -15.37
C ASP A 78 18.67 -4.06 -14.07
N THR A 79 17.61 -4.59 -13.50
CA THR A 79 17.08 -4.12 -12.22
C THR A 79 18.06 -4.41 -11.09
N GLU A 80 18.76 -5.54 -11.17
CA GLU A 80 19.71 -5.92 -10.14
C GLU A 80 20.76 -4.84 -9.92
N LYS A 81 21.28 -4.31 -11.00
CA LYS A 81 22.30 -3.27 -10.93
C LYS A 81 21.75 -2.00 -10.26
N ARG A 82 20.51 -1.67 -10.55
CA ARG A 82 19.88 -0.50 -9.96
C ARG A 82 19.56 -0.70 -8.48
N ILE A 83 19.18 -1.92 -8.11
CA ILE A 83 18.92 -2.23 -6.70
C ILE A 83 20.19 -2.04 -5.88
N GLU A 84 21.32 -2.51 -6.38
CA GLU A 84 22.59 -2.35 -5.70
C GLU A 84 22.95 -0.88 -5.53
N THR A 85 22.62 -0.06 -6.52
CA THR A 85 22.97 1.36 -6.49
C THR A 85 21.99 2.17 -5.65
N GLU A 86 20.69 1.89 -5.75
CA GLU A 86 19.65 2.74 -5.17
C GLU A 86 18.83 2.05 -4.09
N GLY A 87 19.04 0.77 -3.87
CA GLY A 87 18.38 0.04 -2.79
C GLY A 87 17.01 -0.55 -3.09
N LEU A 88 16.38 -0.17 -4.18
CA LEU A 88 15.05 -0.68 -4.54
C LEU A 88 14.95 -0.84 -6.06
N PRO A 89 14.18 -1.83 -6.51
CA PRO A 89 13.95 -1.95 -7.95
C PRO A 89 13.12 -0.78 -8.46
N ILE A 90 13.26 -0.51 -9.73
CA ILE A 90 12.58 0.62 -10.36
C ILE A 90 11.06 0.38 -10.39
N TYR A 91 10.65 -0.87 -10.57
CA TYR A 91 9.30 -1.35 -10.34
C TYR A 91 9.36 -2.86 -10.14
N MET A 92 8.31 -3.43 -9.56
CA MET A 92 8.23 -4.87 -9.39
C MET A 92 7.32 -5.46 -10.45
N ASP A 93 7.71 -6.60 -11.01
CA ASP A 93 7.04 -7.23 -12.14
C ASP A 93 6.69 -8.66 -11.77
N LYS A 94 5.39 -8.96 -11.74
CA LYS A 94 4.88 -10.29 -11.45
C LYS A 94 4.03 -10.82 -12.61
N GLY A 95 4.45 -10.53 -13.84
CA GLY A 95 3.74 -10.99 -15.02
C GLY A 95 2.36 -10.35 -15.12
N ASP A 96 2.22 -9.34 -15.92
CA ASP A 96 0.98 -8.61 -16.11
C ASP A 96 0.50 -7.82 -14.88
N ALA A 97 1.22 -7.89 -13.78
CA ALA A 97 1.00 -7.04 -12.61
C ALA A 97 2.30 -6.33 -12.28
N PHE A 98 2.22 -5.02 -12.11
CA PHE A 98 3.39 -4.18 -11.90
C PHE A 98 3.13 -3.27 -10.71
N TRP A 99 4.16 -3.04 -9.90
CA TRP A 99 4.01 -2.26 -8.68
C TRP A 99 5.17 -1.27 -8.62
N ILE A 100 4.82 0.02 -8.69
CA ILE A 100 5.79 1.12 -8.60
C ILE A 100 5.72 1.68 -7.18
N ARG A 101 6.86 1.70 -6.51
CA ARG A 101 7.00 2.24 -5.16
C ARG A 101 8.03 3.36 -5.17
N PRO A 102 7.99 4.26 -4.19
CA PRO A 102 9.02 5.29 -4.10
C PRO A 102 10.42 4.68 -4.02
N MET A 103 11.33 5.25 -4.78
CA MET A 103 12.74 4.94 -4.66
C MET A 103 13.28 5.82 -3.54
N LYS A 104 13.69 5.19 -2.45
CA LYS A 104 13.99 5.89 -1.21
C LYS A 104 12.72 6.61 -0.71
N THR A 105 12.58 7.91 -0.95
CA THR A 105 11.45 8.68 -0.41
C THR A 105 10.48 9.20 -1.46
N THR A 106 10.83 9.15 -2.75
CA THR A 106 9.99 9.74 -3.79
C THR A 106 9.83 8.82 -4.99
N LEU A 107 8.69 8.95 -5.64
CA LEU A 107 8.49 8.35 -6.95
C LEU A 107 9.25 9.15 -7.99
N LYS A 108 9.86 8.44 -8.94
CA LYS A 108 10.63 9.04 -10.02
C LYS A 108 9.93 8.82 -11.35
N VAL A 109 9.93 9.83 -12.21
CA VAL A 109 9.31 9.71 -13.52
C VAL A 109 9.95 8.60 -14.36
N GLU A 110 11.22 8.31 -14.12
CA GLU A 110 11.92 7.23 -14.81
C GLU A 110 11.26 5.87 -14.57
N GLN A 111 10.70 5.66 -13.36
CA GLN A 111 9.98 4.43 -13.08
C GLN A 111 8.78 4.29 -14.03
N TRP A 112 8.05 5.38 -14.23
CA TRP A 112 6.88 5.37 -15.09
C TRP A 112 7.27 5.14 -16.55
N TYR A 113 8.27 5.86 -17.05
CA TYR A 113 8.69 5.71 -18.43
C TYR A 113 9.27 4.32 -18.71
N SER A 114 10.01 3.76 -17.76
CA SER A 114 10.55 2.41 -17.93
C SER A 114 9.44 1.40 -18.05
N LEU A 115 8.43 1.50 -17.20
CA LEU A 115 7.30 0.59 -17.26
C LEU A 115 6.55 0.71 -18.58
N LEU A 116 6.29 1.94 -19.04
CA LEU A 116 5.62 2.15 -20.30
C LEU A 116 6.41 1.51 -21.45
N GLN A 117 7.70 1.76 -21.49
CA GLN A 117 8.55 1.27 -22.58
C GLN A 117 8.65 -0.24 -22.54
N ASP A 118 8.86 -0.82 -21.35
CA ASP A 118 9.11 -2.25 -21.23
C ASP A 118 7.85 -3.08 -21.45
N HIS A 119 6.69 -2.59 -21.01
CA HIS A 119 5.52 -3.45 -20.93
C HIS A 119 4.25 -2.89 -21.57
N LEU A 120 4.06 -1.59 -21.61
CA LEU A 120 2.79 -1.03 -22.05
C LEU A 120 2.82 -0.47 -23.46
N SER A 121 3.97 -0.50 -24.13
CA SER A 121 4.07 -0.02 -25.50
C SER A 121 3.52 -1.02 -26.52
N VAL A 122 3.26 -2.24 -26.11
CA VAL A 122 2.75 -3.30 -26.97
C VAL A 122 1.48 -3.86 -26.34
N ALA A 123 0.52 -4.23 -27.18
CA ALA A 123 -0.73 -4.82 -26.69
C ALA A 123 -0.44 -6.14 -25.97
N GLY A 124 -1.17 -6.36 -24.88
CA GLY A 124 -1.05 -7.59 -24.11
C GLY A 124 -2.10 -8.62 -24.54
N ASN A 125 -2.03 -9.79 -23.93
CA ASN A 125 -2.95 -10.89 -24.22
C ASN A 125 -4.09 -10.99 -23.19
N GLY A 126 -4.23 -10.02 -22.31
CA GLY A 126 -5.26 -10.02 -21.31
C GLY A 126 -5.11 -8.80 -20.43
N ASN A 127 -5.68 -8.87 -19.25
CA ASN A 127 -5.60 -7.75 -18.32
C ASN A 127 -4.17 -7.56 -17.82
N ARG A 128 -3.80 -6.30 -17.67
CA ARG A 128 -2.56 -5.91 -17.01
C ARG A 128 -2.90 -4.85 -15.97
N VAL A 129 -2.22 -4.88 -14.85
CA VAL A 129 -2.52 -3.98 -13.73
C VAL A 129 -1.24 -3.28 -13.28
N VAL A 130 -1.32 -1.97 -13.12
CA VAL A 130 -0.22 -1.16 -12.61
C VAL A 130 -0.66 -0.52 -11.30
N ILE A 131 0.06 -0.85 -10.21
CA ILE A 131 -0.17 -0.24 -8.91
C ILE A 131 0.90 0.83 -8.70
N VAL A 132 0.46 2.06 -8.40
CA VAL A 132 1.37 3.16 -8.10
C VAL A 132 1.15 3.56 -6.66
N GLU A 133 2.11 3.20 -5.80
CA GLU A 133 2.03 3.42 -4.36
C GLU A 133 2.58 4.79 -3.98
N ASP A 134 1.98 5.41 -2.96
CA ASP A 134 2.45 6.68 -2.40
C ASP A 134 2.57 7.77 -3.47
N PHE A 135 1.49 7.95 -4.22
CA PHE A 135 1.47 8.92 -5.31
C PHE A 135 1.70 10.35 -4.83
N HIS A 136 1.44 10.63 -3.56
CA HIS A 136 1.72 11.97 -3.00
C HIS A 136 3.22 12.30 -3.04
N THR A 137 4.09 11.32 -3.29
CA THR A 137 5.53 11.59 -3.42
C THR A 137 5.97 11.84 -4.87
N ALA A 138 5.04 11.77 -5.83
CA ALA A 138 5.36 12.05 -7.23
C ALA A 138 5.45 13.57 -7.44
N ASN A 139 6.40 13.98 -8.27
CA ASN A 139 6.48 15.40 -8.64
C ASN A 139 5.56 15.68 -9.83
N ALA A 140 5.51 16.95 -10.24
CA ALA A 140 4.64 17.36 -11.33
C ALA A 140 5.00 16.70 -12.66
N VAL A 141 6.28 16.43 -12.89
CA VAL A 141 6.71 15.79 -14.13
C VAL A 141 6.10 14.40 -14.24
N MET A 142 6.19 13.61 -13.16
CA MET A 142 5.62 12.29 -13.17
C MET A 142 4.09 12.33 -13.24
N ALA A 143 3.47 13.23 -12.48
CA ALA A 143 2.01 13.33 -12.48
C ALA A 143 1.48 13.65 -13.89
N ASN A 144 2.14 14.57 -14.58
CA ASN A 144 1.72 14.93 -15.94
C ASN A 144 2.01 13.81 -16.94
N ALA A 145 3.10 13.08 -16.76
CA ALA A 145 3.39 11.93 -17.61
C ALA A 145 2.31 10.85 -17.44
N MET A 146 1.91 10.59 -16.19
CA MET A 146 0.86 9.62 -15.93
C MET A 146 -0.48 10.08 -16.49
N LEU A 147 -0.76 11.38 -16.42
CA LEU A 147 -2.02 11.92 -16.92
C LEU A 147 -2.21 11.62 -18.40
N LYS A 148 -1.15 11.74 -19.20
CA LYS A 148 -1.23 11.42 -20.62
C LYS A 148 -1.70 9.99 -20.85
N THR A 149 -1.16 9.05 -20.09
CA THR A 149 -1.55 7.65 -20.22
C THR A 149 -2.97 7.41 -19.71
N ILE A 150 -3.34 8.06 -18.61
CA ILE A 150 -4.67 7.90 -18.03
C ILE A 150 -5.75 8.46 -18.97
N GLU A 151 -5.44 9.50 -19.71
CA GLU A 151 -6.38 10.08 -20.66
C GLU A 151 -6.68 9.14 -21.83
N GLU A 152 -5.69 8.36 -22.25
CA GLU A 152 -5.85 7.39 -23.32
C GLU A 152 -5.18 6.07 -22.91
N PRO A 153 -5.81 5.35 -21.98
CA PRO A 153 -5.16 4.15 -21.46
C PRO A 153 -5.08 3.04 -22.50
N PRO A 154 -4.00 2.24 -22.45
CA PRO A 154 -3.95 1.07 -23.31
C PRO A 154 -5.08 0.11 -22.97
N GLU A 155 -5.52 -0.66 -23.97
CA GLU A 155 -6.61 -1.59 -23.81
C GLU A 155 -6.30 -2.65 -22.75
N GLN A 156 -7.25 -2.89 -21.86
CA GLN A 156 -7.14 -3.89 -20.79
C GLN A 156 -6.02 -3.60 -19.78
N VAL A 157 -5.57 -2.35 -19.69
CA VAL A 157 -4.62 -1.94 -18.67
C VAL A 157 -5.36 -1.14 -17.61
N TYR A 158 -5.19 -1.53 -16.36
CA TYR A 158 -5.83 -0.90 -15.21
C TYR A 158 -4.77 -0.25 -14.34
N PHE A 159 -5.05 0.99 -13.92
CA PHE A 159 -4.13 1.73 -13.05
C PHE A 159 -4.78 1.92 -11.69
N ILE A 160 -4.09 1.51 -10.63
CA ILE A 160 -4.54 1.71 -9.26
C ILE A 160 -3.54 2.63 -8.58
N ILE A 161 -3.96 3.87 -8.36
CA ILE A 161 -3.11 4.91 -7.79
C ILE A 161 -3.47 5.05 -6.32
N ILE A 162 -2.48 5.05 -5.43
CA ILE A 162 -2.69 5.07 -3.99
C ILE A 162 -2.08 6.32 -3.40
N THR A 163 -2.85 7.03 -2.58
CA THR A 163 -2.33 8.21 -1.88
C THR A 163 -2.91 8.32 -0.49
N ASN A 164 -2.12 8.83 0.44
CA ASN A 164 -2.60 9.23 1.77
C ASN A 164 -3.01 10.69 1.81
N LYS A 165 -2.78 11.43 0.73
CA LYS A 165 -2.99 12.89 0.71
C LYS A 165 -3.69 13.28 -0.58
N ILE A 166 -4.99 13.01 -0.65
CA ILE A 166 -5.73 13.26 -1.88
C ILE A 166 -5.73 14.74 -2.28
N ASN A 167 -5.63 15.62 -1.29
CA ASN A 167 -5.63 17.05 -1.60
C ASN A 167 -4.36 17.52 -2.32
N THR A 168 -3.34 16.67 -2.42
CA THR A 168 -2.13 16.99 -3.19
C THR A 168 -2.20 16.47 -4.62
N VAL A 169 -3.22 15.70 -4.96
CA VAL A 169 -3.33 15.10 -6.30
C VAL A 169 -3.93 16.12 -7.25
N LEU A 170 -3.38 16.19 -8.47
CA LEU A 170 -3.89 17.11 -9.47
C LEU A 170 -5.38 16.88 -9.73
N PRO A 171 -6.19 17.96 -9.78
CA PRO A 171 -7.60 17.79 -10.10
C PRO A 171 -7.85 17.09 -11.42
N THR A 172 -6.96 17.24 -12.39
CA THR A 172 -7.09 16.57 -13.67
C THR A 172 -6.96 15.07 -13.55
N ILE A 173 -6.13 14.58 -12.62
CA ILE A 173 -6.04 13.15 -12.36
C ILE A 173 -7.29 12.68 -11.62
N ILE A 174 -7.72 13.42 -10.60
CA ILE A 174 -8.90 13.05 -9.81
C ILE A 174 -10.12 12.90 -10.73
N SER A 175 -10.28 13.83 -11.67
CA SER A 175 -11.45 13.80 -12.54
C SER A 175 -11.46 12.63 -13.52
N ARG A 176 -10.33 11.99 -13.72
CA ARG A 176 -10.22 10.86 -14.65
C ARG A 176 -10.14 9.51 -13.97
N CYS A 177 -10.21 9.48 -12.65
CA CYS A 177 -10.14 8.24 -11.88
C CYS A 177 -11.44 7.99 -11.14
N MET A 178 -11.76 6.73 -10.93
CA MET A 178 -12.80 6.40 -9.97
C MET A 178 -12.18 6.48 -8.57
N GLY A 179 -12.65 7.43 -7.79
CA GLY A 179 -12.15 7.60 -6.42
C GLY A 179 -12.73 6.54 -5.50
N VAL A 180 -11.87 5.94 -4.69
CA VAL A 180 -12.29 4.97 -3.69
C VAL A 180 -11.72 5.42 -2.35
N GLY A 181 -12.61 5.91 -1.49
CA GLY A 181 -12.21 6.45 -0.19
C GLY A 181 -12.22 5.39 0.88
N PHE A 182 -11.10 5.22 1.55
CA PHE A 182 -10.97 4.28 2.65
C PHE A 182 -11.24 4.98 3.97
N ASN A 183 -12.00 4.33 4.84
CA ASN A 183 -12.44 4.92 6.08
C ASN A 183 -11.99 4.10 7.26
N SER A 184 -12.04 4.69 8.45
CA SER A 184 -11.74 3.96 9.67
C SER A 184 -12.69 2.77 9.81
N VAL A 185 -12.22 1.74 10.52
CA VAL A 185 -12.93 0.47 10.67
C VAL A 185 -13.47 0.40 12.09
N ASP A 186 -14.66 -0.15 12.27
CA ASP A 186 -15.25 -0.22 13.59
C ASP A 186 -14.46 -1.14 14.51
N VAL A 187 -14.54 -0.84 15.80
CA VAL A 187 -13.74 -1.49 16.84
C VAL A 187 -13.98 -3.00 16.85
N ASP A 188 -15.24 -3.42 16.75
CA ASP A 188 -15.55 -4.84 16.83
C ASP A 188 -14.97 -5.63 15.66
N THR A 189 -14.99 -5.03 14.47
CA THR A 189 -14.40 -5.68 13.29
C THR A 189 -12.89 -5.86 13.47
N ILE A 190 -12.22 -4.82 13.97
CA ILE A 190 -10.77 -4.91 14.18
C ILE A 190 -10.47 -5.95 15.27
N ARG A 191 -11.21 -5.89 16.38
CA ARG A 191 -11.00 -6.85 17.48
C ARG A 191 -11.14 -8.29 17.01
N THR A 192 -12.21 -8.58 16.29
CA THR A 192 -12.46 -9.92 15.79
C THR A 192 -11.33 -10.40 14.88
N ALA A 193 -10.87 -9.52 13.99
CA ALA A 193 -9.80 -9.89 13.06
C ALA A 193 -8.49 -10.15 13.78
N LEU A 194 -8.14 -9.32 14.77
CA LEU A 194 -6.88 -9.50 15.48
C LEU A 194 -6.90 -10.76 16.35
N VAL A 195 -8.03 -11.05 16.98
CA VAL A 195 -8.16 -12.28 17.76
C VAL A 195 -8.01 -13.49 16.84
N ALA A 196 -8.64 -13.45 15.66
CA ALA A 196 -8.53 -14.54 14.69
C ALA A 196 -7.10 -14.73 14.21
N ARG A 197 -6.28 -13.69 14.23
CA ARG A 197 -4.86 -13.77 13.85
C ARG A 197 -3.98 -14.25 15.01
N GLY A 198 -4.57 -14.53 16.16
CA GLY A 198 -3.81 -15.01 17.31
C GLY A 198 -3.09 -13.94 18.08
N ILE A 199 -3.48 -12.68 17.91
CA ILE A 199 -2.85 -11.59 18.63
C ILE A 199 -3.42 -11.53 20.04
N THR A 200 -2.57 -11.69 21.05
CA THR A 200 -2.97 -11.81 22.44
C THR A 200 -2.54 -10.65 23.32
N GLY A 201 -2.03 -9.59 22.74
CA GLY A 201 -1.59 -8.43 23.51
C GLY A 201 -2.75 -7.64 24.10
N ASP A 202 -2.45 -6.44 24.55
CA ASP A 202 -3.47 -5.56 25.14
C ASP A 202 -4.30 -4.94 24.01
N ILE A 203 -5.20 -5.72 23.48
CA ILE A 203 -6.00 -5.30 22.33
C ILE A 203 -6.89 -4.11 22.67
N GLU A 204 -7.48 -4.09 23.87
CA GLU A 204 -8.45 -3.04 24.21
C GLU A 204 -7.78 -1.66 24.27
N GLN A 205 -6.58 -1.59 24.83
CA GLN A 205 -5.83 -0.32 24.84
C GLN A 205 -5.45 0.08 23.41
N ALA A 206 -5.02 -0.89 22.63
CA ALA A 206 -4.65 -0.61 21.26
C ALA A 206 -5.83 -0.12 20.42
N LEU A 207 -7.02 -0.69 20.66
CA LEU A 207 -8.23 -0.25 19.95
C LEU A 207 -8.56 1.20 20.27
N LEU A 208 -8.42 1.58 21.54
CA LEU A 208 -8.68 2.96 21.92
C LEU A 208 -7.69 3.92 21.26
N ALA A 209 -6.41 3.56 21.27
CA ALA A 209 -5.37 4.44 20.77
C ALA A 209 -5.33 4.46 19.23
N GLY A 210 -5.78 3.40 18.57
CA GLY A 210 -5.68 3.27 17.13
C GLY A 210 -6.78 3.96 16.33
N HIS A 211 -7.86 4.37 16.97
CA HIS A 211 -8.92 5.19 16.35
C HIS A 211 -9.44 4.62 15.03
N GLY A 212 -9.69 3.32 15.00
CA GLY A 212 -10.28 2.71 13.82
C GLY A 212 -9.30 2.43 12.69
N ASN A 213 -8.00 2.47 12.96
CA ASN A 213 -6.98 2.18 11.97
C ASN A 213 -6.41 0.79 12.25
N PRO A 214 -6.78 -0.23 11.45
CA PRO A 214 -6.39 -1.61 11.78
C PRO A 214 -4.90 -1.85 11.86
N GLN A 215 -4.12 -1.24 10.98
CA GLN A 215 -2.68 -1.43 10.99
C GLN A 215 -2.07 -0.83 12.25
N LEU A 216 -2.53 0.36 12.64
CA LEU A 216 -2.04 0.99 13.84
C LEU A 216 -2.45 0.19 15.08
N VAL A 217 -3.69 -0.30 15.12
CA VAL A 217 -4.13 -1.11 16.26
C VAL A 217 -3.28 -2.37 16.37
N GLU A 218 -3.04 -3.05 15.26
CA GLU A 218 -2.21 -4.26 15.28
C GLU A 218 -0.80 -3.96 15.77
N LYS A 219 -0.21 -2.88 15.28
CA LYS A 219 1.13 -2.48 15.70
C LYS A 219 1.16 -2.20 17.20
N LEU A 220 0.19 -1.45 17.71
CA LEU A 220 0.15 -1.14 19.13
C LEU A 220 -0.08 -2.39 19.98
N ALA A 221 -0.93 -3.31 19.51
CA ALA A 221 -1.21 -4.53 20.24
C ALA A 221 -0.01 -5.49 20.29
N THR A 222 0.76 -5.54 19.22
CA THR A 222 1.88 -6.48 19.14
C THR A 222 3.18 -5.91 19.68
N GLN A 223 3.40 -4.61 19.56
CA GLN A 223 4.66 -3.97 19.95
C GLN A 223 4.50 -2.98 21.10
N GLY A 224 3.30 -2.53 21.33
CA GLY A 224 3.05 -1.45 22.26
C GLY A 224 3.54 -1.72 23.68
N ARG A 225 3.38 -2.96 24.14
CA ARG A 225 3.78 -3.29 25.51
C ARG A 225 5.28 -3.09 25.71
N ILE A 226 6.08 -3.56 24.74
CA ILE A 226 7.54 -3.41 24.84
C ILE A 226 7.91 -1.94 24.78
N GLU A 227 7.33 -1.20 23.88
CA GLU A 227 7.60 0.23 23.73
C GLU A 227 7.20 1.01 24.97
N MET A 228 6.07 0.67 25.54
CA MET A 228 5.59 1.33 26.76
C MET A 228 6.49 1.03 27.94
N LEU A 229 7.00 -0.20 28.03
CA LEU A 229 7.94 -0.56 29.09
C LEU A 229 9.25 0.21 28.93
N GLU A 230 9.73 0.34 27.70
CA GLU A 230 10.96 1.11 27.44
C GLU A 230 10.78 2.56 27.80
N LEU A 231 9.61 3.13 27.44
CA LEU A 231 9.29 4.53 27.78
C LEU A 231 9.19 4.71 29.28
N ALA A 232 8.54 3.77 29.97
CA ALA A 232 8.40 3.85 31.43
C ALA A 232 9.78 3.83 32.10
N VAL A 233 10.69 2.96 31.62
CA VAL A 233 12.04 2.91 32.16
C VAL A 233 12.74 4.25 31.96
N LYS A 234 12.61 4.85 30.77
CA LYS A 234 13.23 6.16 30.51
C LYS A 234 12.68 7.23 31.45
N VAL A 235 11.36 7.25 31.65
CA VAL A 235 10.75 8.23 32.55
C VAL A 235 11.25 8.02 33.96
N MET A 236 11.31 6.77 34.42
CA MET A 236 11.80 6.49 35.77
C MET A 236 13.27 6.88 35.94
N ASP A 237 14.08 6.68 34.92
CA ASP A 237 15.49 7.09 34.96
C ASP A 237 15.61 8.61 35.08
N ILE A 238 14.77 9.33 34.34
CA ILE A 238 14.77 10.80 34.42
C ILE A 238 14.35 11.26 35.83
N LEU A 239 13.31 10.68 36.38
CA LEU A 239 12.84 11.02 37.72
C LEU A 239 13.89 10.69 38.80
N ALA A 240 14.54 9.52 38.64
CA ALA A 240 15.59 9.15 39.59
C ALA A 240 16.77 10.10 39.51
N PHE A 241 17.12 10.57 38.34
CA PHE A 241 18.19 11.54 38.16
C PHE A 241 17.84 12.86 38.82
N GLU A 242 16.65 13.34 38.64
CA GLU A 242 16.19 14.61 39.25
C GLU A 242 16.16 14.48 40.77
N THR A 243 15.67 13.44 41.33
CA THR A 243 15.70 13.22 42.80
C THR A 243 17.12 13.11 43.33
N UNK A 244 17.95 12.58 42.67
CA UNK A 244 19.32 12.50 43.05
C UNK A 244 20.01 13.80 42.98
N UNK A 245 19.59 14.54 42.24
CA UNK A 245 20.09 15.86 42.07
C UNK A 245 19.53 16.81 43.12
N UNK A 246 18.59 16.42 43.59
CA UNK A 246 17.98 17.17 44.65
C UNK A 246 18.46 16.78 46.01
N UNK A 247 19.01 15.86 46.08
CA UNK A 247 19.59 15.36 47.29
C UNK A 247 21.06 15.74 47.43
N UNK A 248 21.45 16.25 46.64
CA UNK A 248 22.78 16.76 46.71
C UNK A 248 22.80 18.24 46.91
#